data_50f6129690016e82f51257432d27aaee
#
_entry.id   50f6129690016e82f51257432d27aaee
#
_cell.length_a   1.000
_cell.length_b   1.000
_cell.length_c   1.000
_cell.angle_alpha   90.00
_cell.angle_beta   90.00
_cell.angle_gamma   90.00
#
_symmetry.space_group_name_H-M   'P 1'
#
loop_
_entity.id
_entity.type
_entity.pdbx_description
1 polymer ?
#
loop_
_entity_poly.entity_id
_entity_poly.type
_entity_poly.pdbx_seq_one_letter_code
_entity_poly.pdbx_strand_id
1 'polypeptide(L)' 'REERMINFNYLRWCIENMKRGVYSPLSVEKILAKTHHLYTKGNLTVKEYRWLLMECESFLRSD' A
#
# COMPACT_ATOMS: atom_id res chain seq x y z
N ARG A 1 -9.39 5.40 14.82
CA ARG A 1 -8.86 6.59 14.43
C ARG A 1 -7.96 6.46 13.30
N GLU A 2 -6.70 6.24 13.55
CA GLU A 2 -5.81 6.08 12.46
C GLU A 2 -6.18 4.93 11.59
N GLU A 3 -6.72 3.87 12.18
CA GLU A 3 -7.12 2.75 11.39
C GLU A 3 -8.16 3.10 10.39
N ARG A 4 -9.01 4.04 10.73
CA ARG A 4 -10.05 4.44 9.80
C ARG A 4 -9.53 5.18 8.63
N MET A 5 -8.31 5.73 8.76
CA MET A 5 -7.75 6.47 7.67
C MET A 5 -6.92 5.63 6.73
N ILE A 6 -6.66 4.38 7.08
CA ILE A 6 -5.89 3.51 6.21
C ILE A 6 -6.82 2.95 5.16
N ASN A 7 -6.71 3.48 3.96
CA ASN A 7 -7.49 3.03 2.82
C ASN A 7 -6.59 3.09 1.60
N PHE A 8 -7.18 2.87 0.42
CA PHE A 8 -6.38 2.85 -0.79
C PHE A 8 -5.61 4.16 -0.98
N ASN A 9 -6.26 5.27 -0.75
CA ASN A 9 -5.60 6.57 -0.96
C ASN A 9 -4.41 6.74 -0.04
N TYR A 10 -4.54 6.30 1.20
CA TYR A 10 -3.45 6.40 2.15
C TYR A 10 -2.27 5.52 1.72
N LEU A 11 -2.57 4.29 1.32
CA LEU A 11 -1.52 3.37 0.89
C LEU A 11 -0.84 3.86 -0.37
N ARG A 12 -1.62 4.42 -1.30
CA ARG A 12 -1.04 4.97 -2.50
C ARG A 12 -0.13 6.15 -2.18
N TRP A 13 -0.53 6.98 -1.23
CA TRP A 13 0.29 8.11 -0.82
C TRP A 13 1.63 7.62 -0.25
N CYS A 14 1.60 6.57 0.56
CA CYS A 14 2.83 6.02 1.10
C CYS A 14 3.74 5.52 -0.02
N ILE A 15 3.16 4.83 -0.99
CA ILE A 15 3.95 4.30 -2.10
C ILE A 15 4.57 5.43 -2.90
N GLU A 16 3.80 6.48 -3.15
CA GLU A 16 4.34 7.60 -3.90
C GLU A 16 5.44 8.30 -3.16
N ASN A 17 5.32 8.39 -1.84
CA ASN A 17 6.40 8.95 -1.04
C ASN A 17 7.66 8.12 -1.17
N MET A 18 7.52 6.81 -1.12
CA MET A 18 8.68 5.94 -1.25
C MET A 18 9.34 6.07 -2.62
N LYS A 19 8.52 6.25 -3.66
CA LYS A 19 9.07 6.42 -4.99
C LYS A 19 9.88 7.70 -5.11
N ARG A 20 9.48 8.72 -4.37
CA ARG A 20 10.16 10.01 -4.41
C ARG A 20 11.30 10.08 -3.42
N GLY A 21 11.49 9.04 -2.62
CA GLY A 21 12.55 9.07 -1.64
C GLY A 21 12.26 9.90 -0.43
N VAL A 22 10.99 10.20 -0.16
CA VAL A 22 10.63 10.94 1.03
C VAL A 22 10.01 9.97 2.04
N TYR A 23 9.85 10.46 3.26
CA TYR A 23 9.38 9.64 4.35
C TYR A 23 8.03 8.99 4.07
N SER A 24 7.92 7.71 4.40
CA SER A 24 6.66 7.00 4.37
C SER A 24 6.43 6.37 5.73
N PRO A 25 5.23 6.54 6.30
CA PRO A 25 4.95 5.95 7.61
C PRO A 25 4.91 4.44 7.59
N LEU A 26 4.66 3.84 6.43
CA LEU A 26 4.59 2.39 6.33
C LEU A 26 5.67 1.87 5.41
N SER A 27 6.27 0.75 5.81
CA SER A 27 7.22 0.07 4.95
C SER A 27 6.46 -0.75 3.91
N VAL A 28 7.19 -1.27 2.93
CA VAL A 28 6.57 -2.09 1.89
C VAL A 28 5.85 -3.28 2.51
N GLU A 29 6.48 -3.91 3.50
CA GLU A 29 5.87 -5.07 4.11
C GLU A 29 4.58 -4.72 4.83
N LYS A 30 4.57 -3.58 5.50
CA LYS A 30 3.36 -3.16 6.18
C LYS A 30 2.28 -2.78 5.20
N ILE A 31 2.66 -2.16 4.09
CA ILE A 31 1.69 -1.84 3.05
C ILE A 31 1.06 -3.11 2.50
N LEU A 32 1.87 -4.15 2.29
CA LEU A 32 1.34 -5.41 1.82
C LEU A 32 0.35 -6.01 2.81
N ALA A 33 0.71 -6.00 4.08
CA ALA A 33 -0.19 -6.54 5.10
C ALA A 33 -1.51 -5.79 5.12
N LYS A 34 -1.46 -4.46 5.05
CA LYS A 34 -2.68 -3.67 5.03
C LYS A 34 -3.48 -3.92 3.78
N THR A 35 -2.80 -4.10 2.65
CA THR A 35 -3.46 -4.36 1.38
C THR A 35 -4.28 -5.65 1.47
N HIS A 36 -3.67 -6.70 1.97
CA HIS A 36 -4.38 -7.97 2.12
C HIS A 36 -5.56 -7.82 3.07
N HIS A 37 -5.33 -7.13 4.17
CA HIS A 37 -6.39 -6.95 5.16
C HIS A 37 -7.57 -6.20 4.58
N LEU A 38 -7.31 -5.11 3.86
CA LEU A 38 -8.37 -4.31 3.29
C LEU A 38 -9.13 -5.08 2.21
N TYR A 39 -8.39 -5.85 1.42
CA TYR A 39 -9.04 -6.61 0.37
C TYR A 39 -9.92 -7.72 0.96
N THR A 40 -9.44 -8.37 2.01
CA THR A 40 -10.20 -9.41 2.67
C THR A 40 -11.50 -8.86 3.24
N LYS A 41 -11.46 -7.63 3.73
CA LYS A 41 -12.66 -7.02 4.28
C LYS A 41 -13.56 -6.41 3.23
N GLY A 42 -13.17 -6.47 1.96
CA GLY A 42 -13.98 -5.91 0.91
C GLY A 42 -13.86 -4.42 0.74
N ASN A 43 -12.78 -3.83 1.26
CA ASN A 43 -12.59 -2.39 1.18
C ASN A 43 -11.71 -1.96 0.03
N LEU A 44 -11.30 -2.89 -0.81
CA LEU A 44 -10.52 -2.59 -2.00
C LEU A 44 -11.17 -3.25 -3.20
N THR A 45 -11.14 -2.57 -4.34
CA THR A 45 -11.53 -3.21 -5.58
C THR A 45 -10.41 -4.11 -6.04
N VAL A 46 -10.71 -5.01 -6.97
CA VAL A 46 -9.69 -5.88 -7.53
C VAL A 46 -8.60 -5.06 -8.19
N LYS A 47 -8.97 -4.00 -8.88
CA LYS A 47 -7.99 -3.14 -9.54
C LYS A 47 -7.06 -2.49 -8.55
N GLU A 48 -7.61 -1.98 -7.46
CA GLU A 48 -6.80 -1.34 -6.44
C GLU A 48 -5.86 -2.33 -5.77
N TYR A 49 -6.39 -3.51 -5.50
CA TYR A 49 -5.60 -4.56 -4.87
C TYR A 49 -4.41 -4.94 -5.76
N ARG A 50 -4.67 -5.15 -7.04
CA ARG A 50 -3.63 -5.54 -7.97
C ARG A 50 -2.58 -4.44 -8.12
N TRP A 51 -3.03 -3.20 -8.19
CA TRP A 51 -2.11 -2.09 -8.34
C TRP A 51 -1.16 -2.03 -7.14
N LEU A 52 -1.72 -2.17 -5.94
CA LEU A 52 -0.90 -2.13 -4.73
C LEU A 52 0.11 -3.28 -4.71
N LEU A 53 -0.32 -4.47 -5.13
CA LEU A 53 0.60 -5.60 -5.17
C LEU A 53 1.73 -5.36 -6.15
N MET A 54 1.40 -4.82 -7.31
CA MET A 54 2.42 -4.58 -8.33
C MET A 54 3.43 -3.56 -7.88
N GLU A 55 2.96 -2.50 -7.24
CA GLU A 55 3.88 -1.48 -6.77
C GLU A 55 4.78 -2.02 -5.67
N CYS A 56 4.22 -2.79 -4.76
CA CYS A 56 5.03 -3.36 -3.69
C CYS A 56 6.06 -4.32 -4.24
N GLU A 57 5.68 -5.12 -5.23
CA GLU A 57 6.63 -6.04 -5.84
C GLU A 57 7.77 -5.30 -6.49
N SER A 58 7.46 -4.18 -7.10
CA SER A 58 8.48 -3.38 -7.73
C SER A 58 9.55 -2.96 -6.73
N PHE A 59 9.12 -2.54 -5.55
CA PHE A 59 10.08 -2.16 -4.52
C PHE A 59 10.88 -3.36 -4.03
N LEU A 60 10.24 -4.50 -3.90
CA LEU A 60 10.91 -5.68 -3.38
C LEU A 60 11.93 -6.24 -4.37
N ARG A 61 11.71 -5.98 -5.65
CA ARG A 61 12.60 -6.47 -6.67
C ARG A 61 13.72 -5.53 -7.01
N SER A 62 13.60 -4.30 -6.62
CA SER A 62 14.61 -3.33 -7.04
C SER A 62 15.78 -3.38 -6.08
N ASP A 63 16.71 -4.13 -6.36
CA ASP A 63 17.89 -4.16 -5.53
C ASP A 63 19.06 -3.52 -6.18
#